data_f8e4659ad8af1faeea0662f415cb23ae
#
_entry.id   f8e4659ad8af1faeea0662f415cb23ae
#
_cell.length_a   1.000
_cell.length_b   1.000
_cell.length_c   1.000
_cell.angle_alpha   90.00
_cell.angle_beta   90.00
_cell.angle_gamma   90.00
#
_symmetry.space_group_name_H-M   'P 1'
#
loop_
_entity.id
_entity.type
_entity.pdbx_description
1 polymer ?
#
loop_
_entity_poly.entity_id
_entity_poly.type
_entity_poly.pdbx_seq_one_letter_code
_entity_poly.pdbx_strand_id
1 'polypeptide(L)'
;MKKAILSVSNKSGIVEFAKALTNLDYELYSTGGTKRVLEDANINIKSVSELTQFPEIMDGRVKTLHPAVHGGILADRDKEHHLEQLREQHIDLIDMVVVNLYPFQQTVAQPDVTETDAIENIDIGGPTMLRAAAKNFKHVTTIVHPSDYNEVIERIKNHQLDEAYRKSLMVKVFQHTNEYDHAIVNYFKDNKETLRYGENPQQSAYFVRTSDSKHTIAGAKQLHGKQLSFNNIKDADAALSLVKKFNEPKIGRASCRER
;
A
#
# COMPACT_ATOMS: atom_id res chain seq x y z
N MET A 1 -2.70 -23.54 19.49
CA MET A 1 -2.74 -22.07 19.61
C MET A 1 -2.63 -21.50 18.20
N LYS A 2 -3.48 -20.56 17.82
CA LYS A 2 -3.45 -19.90 16.51
C LYS A 2 -2.32 -18.87 16.49
N LYS A 3 -1.73 -18.61 15.31
CA LYS A 3 -0.61 -17.67 15.17
C LYS A 3 -0.99 -16.48 14.29
N ALA A 4 -0.63 -15.28 14.73
CA ALA A 4 -0.84 -14.03 13.98
C ALA A 4 0.46 -13.25 13.83
N ILE A 5 0.72 -12.75 12.63
CA ILE A 5 1.82 -11.81 12.34
C ILE A 5 1.25 -10.42 12.22
N LEU A 6 1.76 -9.48 13.03
CA LEU A 6 1.36 -8.07 13.05
C LEU A 6 2.55 -7.19 12.65
N SER A 7 2.44 -6.52 11.52
CA SER A 7 3.48 -5.60 11.03
C SER A 7 2.81 -4.42 10.34
N VAL A 8 2.47 -3.39 11.10
CA VAL A 8 1.69 -2.26 10.61
C VAL A 8 2.48 -0.96 10.65
N SER A 9 2.34 -0.13 9.62
CA SER A 9 2.82 1.24 9.60
C SER A 9 1.88 2.15 10.41
N ASN A 10 0.59 2.13 10.07
CA ASN A 10 -0.45 2.80 10.85
C ASN A 10 -0.77 2.00 12.12
N LYS A 11 -0.41 2.57 13.28
CA LYS A 11 -0.58 1.95 14.61
C LYS A 11 -1.95 2.13 15.24
N SER A 12 -2.89 2.80 14.56
CA SER A 12 -4.23 3.07 15.10
C SER A 12 -4.94 1.78 15.49
N GLY A 13 -5.36 1.66 16.75
CA GLY A 13 -6.13 0.53 17.28
C GLY A 13 -5.37 -0.81 17.37
N ILE A 14 -4.06 -0.85 17.07
CA ILE A 14 -3.30 -2.12 17.04
C ILE A 14 -3.13 -2.71 18.44
N VAL A 15 -3.04 -1.89 19.48
CA VAL A 15 -2.87 -2.33 20.87
C VAL A 15 -4.13 -3.05 21.34
N GLU A 16 -5.30 -2.44 21.16
CA GLU A 16 -6.59 -3.01 21.52
C GLU A 16 -6.88 -4.28 20.75
N PHE A 17 -6.54 -4.27 19.46
CA PHE A 17 -6.68 -5.44 18.60
C PHE A 17 -5.78 -6.59 19.04
N ALA A 18 -4.51 -6.33 19.34
CA ALA A 18 -3.57 -7.33 19.81
C ALA A 18 -3.98 -7.91 21.18
N LYS A 19 -4.48 -7.07 22.13
CA LYS A 19 -5.05 -7.54 23.40
C LYS A 19 -6.23 -8.48 23.18
N ALA A 20 -7.13 -8.11 22.27
CA ALA A 20 -8.28 -8.95 21.95
C ALA A 20 -7.86 -10.29 21.33
N LEU A 21 -6.86 -10.31 20.44
CA LEU A 21 -6.33 -11.55 19.88
C LEU A 21 -5.68 -12.44 20.94
N THR A 22 -4.90 -11.85 21.87
CA THR A 22 -4.31 -12.63 22.98
C THR A 22 -5.40 -13.29 23.84
N ASN A 23 -6.50 -12.58 24.12
CA ASN A 23 -7.64 -13.13 24.86
C ASN A 23 -8.41 -14.22 24.06
N LEU A 24 -8.16 -14.35 22.77
CA LEU A 24 -8.72 -15.34 21.86
C LEU A 24 -7.70 -16.45 21.53
N ASP A 25 -6.69 -16.65 22.38
CA ASP A 25 -5.65 -17.67 22.29
C ASP A 25 -4.79 -17.59 21.02
N TYR A 26 -4.54 -16.38 20.52
CA TYR A 26 -3.54 -16.16 19.46
C TYR A 26 -2.17 -15.91 20.06
N GLU A 27 -1.17 -16.59 19.53
CA GLU A 27 0.24 -16.28 19.70
C GLU A 27 0.64 -15.21 18.68
N LEU A 28 1.22 -14.09 19.17
CA LEU A 28 1.48 -12.92 18.35
C LEU A 28 2.96 -12.82 17.98
N TYR A 29 3.22 -12.54 16.71
CA TYR A 29 4.55 -12.27 16.17
C TYR A 29 4.59 -10.90 15.52
N SER A 30 5.72 -10.20 15.64
CA SER A 30 5.84 -8.86 15.05
C SER A 30 7.29 -8.51 14.71
N THR A 31 7.44 -7.42 13.99
CA THR A 31 8.73 -6.86 13.59
C THR A 31 8.84 -5.39 14.00
N GLY A 32 10.07 -4.93 14.21
CA GLY A 32 10.43 -3.52 14.31
C GLY A 32 9.53 -2.67 15.21
N GLY A 33 9.05 -1.56 14.66
CA GLY A 33 8.27 -0.57 15.41
C GLY A 33 6.90 -1.06 15.90
N THR A 34 6.29 -2.04 15.26
CA THR A 34 5.02 -2.61 15.75
C THR A 34 5.28 -3.44 17.01
N LYS A 35 6.34 -4.26 17.02
CA LYS A 35 6.73 -5.04 18.20
C LYS A 35 6.94 -4.13 19.41
N ARG A 36 7.74 -3.06 19.24
CA ARG A 36 8.02 -2.10 20.34
C ARG A 36 6.72 -1.49 20.91
N VAL A 37 5.81 -1.01 20.08
CA VAL A 37 4.53 -0.44 20.54
C VAL A 37 3.70 -1.43 21.34
N LEU A 38 3.71 -2.70 20.96
CA LEU A 38 2.96 -3.74 21.66
C LEU A 38 3.65 -4.17 22.97
N GLU A 39 4.97 -4.23 23.01
CA GLU A 39 5.76 -4.46 24.23
C GLU A 39 5.56 -3.34 25.26
N ASP A 40 5.60 -2.07 24.82
CA ASP A 40 5.34 -0.89 25.67
C ASP A 40 3.92 -0.92 26.26
N ALA A 41 2.98 -1.56 25.58
CA ALA A 41 1.60 -1.79 26.08
C ALA A 41 1.46 -3.08 26.92
N ASN A 42 2.58 -3.72 27.31
CA ASN A 42 2.64 -4.97 28.08
C ASN A 42 1.90 -6.15 27.40
N ILE A 43 1.94 -6.23 26.09
CA ILE A 43 1.43 -7.36 25.34
C ILE A 43 2.57 -8.35 25.10
N ASN A 44 2.34 -9.63 25.43
CA ASN A 44 3.30 -10.67 25.13
C ASN A 44 3.36 -10.92 23.63
N ILE A 45 4.46 -10.52 22.99
CA ILE A 45 4.68 -10.62 21.56
C ILE A 45 6.07 -11.12 21.26
N LYS A 46 6.17 -12.08 20.35
CA LYS A 46 7.43 -12.65 19.89
C LYS A 46 7.97 -11.92 18.66
N SER A 47 9.26 -11.98 18.43
CA SER A 47 9.84 -11.50 17.16
C SER A 47 9.62 -12.52 16.05
N VAL A 48 9.55 -12.02 14.79
CA VAL A 48 9.53 -12.92 13.62
C VAL A 48 10.82 -13.74 13.55
N SER A 49 11.94 -13.24 14.08
CA SER A 49 13.20 -14.01 14.18
C SER A 49 13.08 -15.25 15.08
N GLU A 50 12.20 -15.22 16.06
CA GLU A 50 11.90 -16.42 16.88
C GLU A 50 11.07 -17.45 16.08
N LEU A 51 10.21 -17.00 15.17
CA LEU A 51 9.46 -17.88 14.28
C LEU A 51 10.35 -18.49 13.19
N THR A 52 11.26 -17.70 12.64
CA THR A 52 12.13 -18.12 11.52
C THR A 52 13.41 -18.84 11.99
N GLN A 53 13.78 -18.71 13.25
CA GLN A 53 15.09 -19.12 13.79
C GLN A 53 16.25 -18.53 12.97
N PHE A 54 16.03 -17.36 12.36
CA PHE A 54 16.99 -16.67 11.51
C PHE A 54 17.05 -15.19 11.90
N PRO A 55 18.27 -14.60 12.02
CA PRO A 55 18.41 -13.21 12.37
C PRO A 55 17.93 -12.29 11.25
N GLU A 56 17.54 -11.09 11.62
CA GLU A 56 17.34 -10.00 10.68
C GLU A 56 18.69 -9.58 10.08
N ILE A 57 18.79 -9.49 8.76
CA ILE A 57 20.02 -9.15 8.03
C ILE A 57 19.81 -8.00 7.06
N MET A 58 20.91 -7.42 6.56
CA MET A 58 20.88 -6.30 5.59
C MET A 58 20.07 -5.11 6.11
N ASP A 59 20.34 -4.70 7.36
CA ASP A 59 19.66 -3.58 8.03
C ASP A 59 18.12 -3.70 8.03
N GLY A 60 17.62 -4.95 8.09
CA GLY A 60 16.20 -5.25 8.13
C GLY A 60 15.51 -5.44 6.77
N ARG A 61 16.25 -5.36 5.67
CA ARG A 61 15.68 -5.66 4.34
C ARG A 61 15.20 -7.10 4.23
N VAL A 62 15.84 -8.03 4.95
CA VAL A 62 15.46 -9.45 4.99
C VAL A 62 15.16 -9.86 6.42
N LYS A 63 13.88 -10.09 6.72
CA LYS A 63 13.39 -10.56 8.01
C LYS A 63 12.15 -11.45 7.89
N THR A 64 11.21 -11.11 7.00
CA THR A 64 9.97 -11.85 6.77
C THR A 64 10.03 -12.71 5.50
N LEU A 65 11.00 -12.49 4.63
CA LEU A 65 11.22 -13.28 3.41
C LEU A 65 11.92 -14.60 3.78
N HIS A 66 11.18 -15.50 4.42
CA HIS A 66 11.71 -16.76 4.90
C HIS A 66 10.70 -17.89 4.69
N PRO A 67 11.15 -19.13 4.36
CA PRO A 67 10.27 -20.28 4.18
C PRO A 67 9.34 -20.56 5.37
N ALA A 68 9.82 -20.36 6.61
CA ALA A 68 9.00 -20.55 7.80
C ALA A 68 7.80 -19.58 7.86
N VAL A 69 7.94 -18.35 7.36
CA VAL A 69 6.84 -17.39 7.28
C VAL A 69 5.92 -17.76 6.11
N HIS A 70 6.49 -17.85 4.91
CA HIS A 70 5.68 -18.04 3.69
C HIS A 70 5.10 -19.45 3.56
N GLY A 71 5.79 -20.47 4.04
CA GLY A 71 5.28 -21.84 4.13
C GLY A 71 4.08 -21.91 5.08
N GLY A 72 4.20 -21.33 6.28
CA GLY A 72 3.12 -21.26 7.26
C GLY A 72 1.87 -20.51 6.76
N ILE A 73 2.07 -19.47 5.92
CA ILE A 73 0.98 -18.71 5.31
C ILE A 73 0.35 -19.46 4.11
N LEU A 74 1.18 -20.04 3.23
CA LEU A 74 0.75 -20.55 1.92
C LEU A 74 0.26 -21.99 1.93
N ALA A 75 0.49 -22.74 3.02
CA ALA A 75 0.05 -24.12 3.08
C ALA A 75 -1.46 -24.25 2.89
N ASP A 76 -1.86 -24.99 1.89
CA ASP A 76 -3.23 -25.40 1.65
C ASP A 76 -3.55 -26.52 2.66
N ARG A 77 -4.39 -26.20 3.64
CA ARG A 77 -4.70 -27.11 4.77
C ARG A 77 -5.60 -28.28 4.38
N ASP A 78 -6.19 -28.23 3.18
CA ASP A 78 -6.98 -29.33 2.62
C ASP A 78 -6.08 -30.38 1.95
N LYS A 79 -4.75 -30.15 1.86
CA LYS A 79 -3.77 -31.05 1.27
C LYS A 79 -2.83 -31.63 2.33
N GLU A 80 -3.00 -32.91 2.67
CA GLU A 80 -2.19 -33.55 3.69
C GLU A 80 -0.69 -33.46 3.42
N HIS A 81 -0.25 -33.64 2.17
CA HIS A 81 1.18 -33.53 1.82
C HIS A 81 1.77 -32.13 2.07
N HIS A 82 0.97 -31.03 2.06
CA HIS A 82 1.47 -29.70 2.48
C HIS A 82 1.73 -29.68 3.99
N LEU A 83 0.82 -30.29 4.78
CA LEU A 83 0.95 -30.34 6.23
C LEU A 83 2.12 -31.26 6.64
N GLU A 84 2.35 -32.36 5.92
CA GLU A 84 3.51 -33.23 6.12
C GLU A 84 4.81 -32.49 5.88
N GLN A 85 4.93 -31.78 4.75
CA GLN A 85 6.11 -30.96 4.44
C GLN A 85 6.38 -29.89 5.50
N LEU A 86 5.35 -29.23 6.02
CA LEU A 86 5.52 -28.27 7.11
C LEU A 86 6.04 -28.94 8.39
N ARG A 87 5.49 -30.12 8.74
CA ARG A 87 5.95 -30.90 9.91
C ARG A 87 7.41 -31.31 9.78
N GLU A 88 7.81 -31.82 8.61
CA GLU A 88 9.21 -32.20 8.33
C GLU A 88 10.19 -31.05 8.44
N GLN A 89 9.76 -29.84 8.05
CA GLN A 89 10.57 -28.62 8.11
C GLN A 89 10.39 -27.84 9.42
N HIS A 90 9.61 -28.35 10.39
CA HIS A 90 9.30 -27.67 11.65
C HIS A 90 8.70 -26.28 11.45
N ILE A 91 7.84 -26.12 10.43
CA ILE A 91 7.17 -24.87 10.11
C ILE A 91 5.75 -24.88 10.68
N ASP A 92 5.45 -23.86 11.46
CA ASP A 92 4.11 -23.67 12.04
C ASP A 92 3.17 -22.98 11.06
N LEU A 93 1.88 -23.30 11.15
CA LEU A 93 0.82 -22.61 10.42
C LEU A 93 0.62 -21.19 10.94
N ILE A 94 0.38 -20.25 10.04
CA ILE A 94 -0.01 -18.86 10.34
C ILE A 94 -1.49 -18.69 10.01
N ASP A 95 -2.28 -18.26 10.98
CA ASP A 95 -3.74 -18.12 10.86
C ASP A 95 -4.18 -16.73 10.48
N MET A 96 -3.35 -15.71 10.79
CA MET A 96 -3.68 -14.31 10.53
C MET A 96 -2.44 -13.50 10.15
N VAL A 97 -2.62 -12.61 9.19
CA VAL A 97 -1.61 -11.62 8.77
C VAL A 97 -2.24 -10.23 8.81
N VAL A 98 -1.69 -9.36 9.64
CA VAL A 98 -2.13 -7.97 9.84
C VAL A 98 -1.00 -7.06 9.42
N VAL A 99 -1.11 -6.52 8.23
CA VAL A 99 -0.07 -5.68 7.63
C VAL A 99 -0.73 -4.52 6.90
N ASN A 100 -0.27 -3.31 7.16
CA ASN A 100 -0.49 -2.20 6.25
C ASN A 100 0.86 -1.61 5.85
N LEU A 101 0.94 -1.24 4.59
CA LEU A 101 2.17 -0.79 3.99
C LEU A 101 2.51 0.63 4.44
N TYR A 102 3.78 0.94 4.47
CA TYR A 102 4.21 2.32 4.71
C TYR A 102 3.66 3.19 3.59
N PRO A 103 3.06 4.36 3.89
CA PRO A 103 2.46 5.18 2.85
C PRO A 103 3.56 5.85 2.01
N PHE A 104 4.00 5.18 0.95
CA PHE A 104 5.03 5.63 0.02
C PHE A 104 4.79 7.08 -0.45
N GLN A 105 3.53 7.43 -0.74
CA GLN A 105 3.14 8.77 -1.12
C GLN A 105 3.48 9.83 -0.07
N GLN A 106 3.35 9.51 1.23
CA GLN A 106 3.70 10.46 2.30
C GLN A 106 5.22 10.62 2.43
N THR A 107 5.97 9.56 2.19
CA THR A 107 7.43 9.62 2.17
C THR A 107 7.92 10.52 1.06
N VAL A 108 7.45 10.30 -0.17
CA VAL A 108 7.92 11.06 -1.34
C VAL A 108 7.33 12.47 -1.44
N ALA A 109 6.36 12.82 -0.62
CA ALA A 109 5.81 14.17 -0.53
C ALA A 109 6.64 15.10 0.36
N GLN A 110 7.65 14.61 1.08
CA GLN A 110 8.52 15.42 1.91
C GLN A 110 9.46 16.26 1.03
N PRO A 111 9.71 17.55 1.37
CA PRO A 111 10.45 18.47 0.48
C PRO A 111 11.89 18.04 0.15
N ASP A 112 12.55 17.33 1.08
CA ASP A 112 13.97 16.99 0.99
C ASP A 112 14.24 15.52 0.67
N VAL A 113 13.21 14.77 0.23
CA VAL A 113 13.36 13.36 -0.12
C VAL A 113 14.17 13.20 -1.39
N THR A 114 15.23 12.39 -1.32
CA THR A 114 16.01 11.99 -2.49
C THR A 114 15.41 10.75 -3.15
N GLU A 115 15.78 10.50 -4.41
CA GLU A 115 15.40 9.26 -5.11
C GLU A 115 15.91 8.02 -4.37
N THR A 116 17.09 8.09 -3.76
CA THR A 116 17.65 7.02 -2.93
C THR A 116 16.77 6.74 -1.72
N ASP A 117 16.30 7.79 -1.03
CA ASP A 117 15.39 7.64 0.10
C ASP A 117 14.05 7.01 -0.33
N ALA A 118 13.54 7.41 -1.50
CA ALA A 118 12.33 6.82 -2.06
C ALA A 118 12.51 5.31 -2.33
N ILE A 119 13.64 4.92 -2.92
CA ILE A 119 13.97 3.51 -3.19
C ILE A 119 14.08 2.71 -1.90
N GLU A 120 14.77 3.23 -0.87
CA GLU A 120 14.91 2.56 0.42
C GLU A 120 13.57 2.37 1.16
N ASN A 121 12.59 3.22 0.89
CA ASN A 121 11.25 3.12 1.49
C ASN A 121 10.28 2.21 0.72
N ILE A 122 10.73 1.51 -0.33
CA ILE A 122 9.93 0.50 -1.00
C ILE A 122 9.84 -0.74 -0.11
N ASP A 123 8.64 -1.04 0.37
CA ASP A 123 8.36 -2.22 1.20
C ASP A 123 8.29 -3.48 0.32
N ILE A 124 9.13 -4.46 0.65
CA ILE A 124 9.14 -5.77 -0.02
C ILE A 124 8.43 -6.82 0.84
N GLY A 125 8.73 -6.86 2.12
CA GLY A 125 8.23 -7.89 3.03
C GLY A 125 6.72 -7.82 3.29
N GLY A 126 6.18 -6.61 3.45
CA GLY A 126 4.76 -6.38 3.65
C GLY A 126 3.90 -6.86 2.48
N PRO A 127 4.14 -6.38 1.25
CA PRO A 127 3.41 -6.83 0.07
C PRO A 127 3.49 -8.34 -0.17
N THR A 128 4.64 -8.96 0.05
CA THR A 128 4.80 -10.42 -0.16
C THR A 128 3.97 -11.22 0.84
N MET A 129 3.98 -10.86 2.14
CA MET A 129 3.14 -11.51 3.15
C MET A 129 1.65 -11.31 2.86
N LEU A 130 1.24 -10.09 2.50
CA LEU A 130 -0.14 -9.76 2.16
C LEU A 130 -0.64 -10.60 0.98
N ARG A 131 0.13 -10.66 -0.10
CA ARG A 131 -0.24 -11.42 -1.31
C ARG A 131 -0.28 -12.93 -1.04
N ALA A 132 0.65 -13.45 -0.23
CA ALA A 132 0.66 -14.85 0.18
C ALA A 132 -0.60 -15.22 0.99
N ALA A 133 -0.92 -14.40 2.00
CA ALA A 133 -2.08 -14.61 2.85
C ALA A 133 -3.41 -14.44 2.09
N ALA A 134 -3.50 -13.42 1.23
CA ALA A 134 -4.65 -13.20 0.36
C ALA A 134 -4.88 -14.36 -0.62
N LYS A 135 -3.82 -14.93 -1.20
CA LYS A 135 -3.92 -16.12 -2.04
C LYS A 135 -4.52 -17.32 -1.26
N ASN A 136 -4.18 -17.43 0.01
CA ASN A 136 -4.64 -18.52 0.88
C ASN A 136 -5.81 -18.10 1.80
N PHE A 137 -6.68 -17.20 1.34
CA PHE A 137 -7.79 -16.64 2.13
C PHE A 137 -8.74 -17.67 2.72
N LYS A 138 -8.82 -18.86 2.16
CA LYS A 138 -9.62 -19.97 2.74
C LYS A 138 -9.18 -20.30 4.16
N HIS A 139 -7.89 -20.24 4.43
CA HIS A 139 -7.28 -20.69 5.68
C HIS A 139 -6.68 -19.55 6.51
N VAL A 140 -6.34 -18.42 5.89
CA VAL A 140 -5.65 -17.29 6.52
C VAL A 140 -6.49 -16.03 6.45
N THR A 141 -6.65 -15.37 7.59
CA THR A 141 -7.30 -14.05 7.68
C THR A 141 -6.28 -12.96 7.43
N THR A 142 -6.54 -12.08 6.47
CA THR A 142 -5.61 -11.00 6.13
C THR A 142 -6.26 -9.65 6.34
N ILE A 143 -5.62 -8.75 7.08
CA ILE A 143 -6.18 -7.43 7.42
C ILE A 143 -5.18 -6.35 7.00
N VAL A 144 -5.66 -5.35 6.26
CA VAL A 144 -4.87 -4.19 5.82
C VAL A 144 -5.33 -2.87 6.41
N HIS A 145 -6.58 -2.78 6.88
CA HIS A 145 -7.13 -1.53 7.41
C HIS A 145 -7.47 -1.66 8.89
N PRO A 146 -7.08 -0.69 9.75
CA PRO A 146 -7.48 -0.67 11.16
C PRO A 146 -9.00 -0.66 11.37
N SER A 147 -9.76 -0.12 10.42
CA SER A 147 -11.24 -0.12 10.48
C SER A 147 -11.87 -1.51 10.53
N ASP A 148 -11.14 -2.55 10.10
CA ASP A 148 -11.64 -3.92 10.07
C ASP A 148 -11.40 -4.68 11.39
N TYR A 149 -10.59 -4.13 12.32
CA TYR A 149 -10.18 -4.81 13.54
C TYR A 149 -11.37 -5.26 14.40
N ASN A 150 -12.29 -4.35 14.67
CA ASN A 150 -13.43 -4.63 15.55
C ASN A 150 -14.36 -5.70 14.94
N GLU A 151 -14.64 -5.59 13.66
CA GLU A 151 -15.50 -6.57 12.97
C GLU A 151 -14.86 -7.96 12.95
N VAL A 152 -13.55 -8.05 12.70
CA VAL A 152 -12.83 -9.32 12.73
C VAL A 152 -12.90 -9.96 14.13
N ILE A 153 -12.65 -9.18 15.19
CA ILE A 153 -12.74 -9.69 16.57
C ILE A 153 -14.13 -10.21 16.88
N GLU A 154 -15.19 -9.46 16.56
CA GLU A 154 -16.57 -9.89 16.81
C GLU A 154 -16.92 -11.16 16.00
N ARG A 155 -16.47 -11.25 14.76
CA ARG A 155 -16.67 -12.47 13.95
C ARG A 155 -15.93 -13.69 14.51
N ILE A 156 -14.72 -13.51 15.06
CA ILE A 156 -13.99 -14.59 15.72
C ILE A 156 -14.75 -15.07 16.96
N LYS A 157 -15.19 -14.15 17.83
CA LYS A 157 -15.96 -14.46 19.04
C LYS A 157 -17.25 -15.23 18.76
N ASN A 158 -17.92 -14.86 17.68
CA ASN A 158 -19.20 -15.44 17.29
C ASN A 158 -19.07 -16.65 16.36
N HIS A 159 -17.85 -17.14 16.08
CA HIS A 159 -17.58 -18.21 15.11
C HIS A 159 -18.12 -17.92 13.68
N GLN A 160 -18.15 -16.65 13.30
CA GLN A 160 -18.67 -16.14 12.02
C GLN A 160 -17.56 -15.65 11.06
N LEU A 161 -16.31 -15.99 11.34
CA LEU A 161 -15.19 -15.70 10.45
C LEU A 161 -15.16 -16.74 9.32
N ASP A 162 -16.11 -16.64 8.41
CA ASP A 162 -16.31 -17.56 7.30
C ASP A 162 -15.43 -17.26 6.08
N GLU A 163 -15.48 -18.14 5.07
CA GLU A 163 -14.71 -17.98 3.84
C GLU A 163 -15.14 -16.74 3.04
N ALA A 164 -16.44 -16.43 3.02
CA ALA A 164 -16.98 -15.30 2.27
C ALA A 164 -16.44 -13.97 2.83
N TYR A 165 -16.37 -13.83 4.15
CA TYR A 165 -15.80 -12.66 4.77
C TYR A 165 -14.28 -12.57 4.55
N ARG A 166 -13.53 -13.67 4.71
CA ARG A 166 -12.10 -13.70 4.38
C ARG A 166 -11.83 -13.34 2.92
N LYS A 167 -12.71 -13.75 1.99
CA LYS A 167 -12.65 -13.35 0.58
C LYS A 167 -12.84 -11.83 0.40
N SER A 168 -13.73 -11.21 1.17
CA SER A 168 -13.88 -9.75 1.13
C SER A 168 -12.62 -9.02 1.61
N LEU A 169 -11.97 -9.53 2.65
CA LEU A 169 -10.68 -9.01 3.12
C LEU A 169 -9.57 -9.21 2.09
N MET A 170 -9.54 -10.37 1.39
CA MET A 170 -8.61 -10.62 0.29
C MET A 170 -8.73 -9.55 -0.81
N VAL A 171 -9.94 -9.14 -1.18
CA VAL A 171 -10.15 -8.06 -2.18
C VAL A 171 -9.52 -6.76 -1.69
N LYS A 172 -9.73 -6.38 -0.43
CA LYS A 172 -9.09 -5.18 0.17
C LYS A 172 -7.56 -5.25 0.12
N VAL A 173 -6.98 -6.43 0.31
CA VAL A 173 -5.52 -6.63 0.19
C VAL A 173 -5.03 -6.27 -1.21
N PHE A 174 -5.68 -6.80 -2.26
CA PHE A 174 -5.26 -6.52 -3.63
C PHE A 174 -5.52 -5.06 -4.04
N GLN A 175 -6.56 -4.43 -3.53
CA GLN A 175 -6.76 -2.99 -3.69
C GLN A 175 -5.61 -2.20 -3.04
N HIS A 176 -5.27 -2.51 -1.80
CA HIS A 176 -4.20 -1.85 -1.06
C HIS A 176 -2.82 -2.01 -1.72
N THR A 177 -2.47 -3.22 -2.16
CA THR A 177 -1.19 -3.44 -2.87
C THR A 177 -1.16 -2.79 -4.24
N ASN A 178 -2.30 -2.75 -4.95
CA ASN A 178 -2.40 -2.05 -6.24
C ASN A 178 -2.22 -0.53 -6.09
N GLU A 179 -2.83 0.07 -5.08
CA GLU A 179 -2.66 1.50 -4.77
C GLU A 179 -1.20 1.81 -4.41
N TYR A 180 -0.57 0.93 -3.64
CA TYR A 180 0.84 1.04 -3.28
C TYR A 180 1.76 0.98 -4.50
N ASP A 181 1.63 -0.05 -5.34
CA ASP A 181 2.43 -0.22 -6.56
C ASP A 181 2.19 0.94 -7.54
N HIS A 182 0.94 1.42 -7.64
CA HIS A 182 0.60 2.57 -8.47
C HIS A 182 1.30 3.86 -8.00
N ALA A 183 1.42 4.06 -6.69
CA ALA A 183 2.14 5.19 -6.13
C ALA A 183 3.63 5.16 -6.50
N ILE A 184 4.27 3.98 -6.42
CA ILE A 184 5.66 3.78 -6.82
C ILE A 184 5.84 4.07 -8.31
N VAL A 185 4.98 3.46 -9.16
CA VAL A 185 5.02 3.70 -10.61
C VAL A 185 4.87 5.17 -10.96
N ASN A 186 3.94 5.88 -10.30
CA ASN A 186 3.74 7.31 -10.56
C ASN A 186 4.93 8.17 -10.15
N TYR A 187 5.64 7.79 -9.10
CA TYR A 187 6.83 8.51 -8.65
C TYR A 187 8.02 8.33 -9.61
N PHE A 188 8.30 7.08 -10.00
CA PHE A 188 9.46 6.76 -10.85
C PHE A 188 9.18 6.91 -12.35
N LYS A 189 7.90 6.97 -12.74
CA LYS A 189 7.56 7.16 -14.14
C LYS A 189 7.97 8.56 -14.56
N ASP A 190 8.84 8.65 -15.55
CA ASP A 190 9.19 9.93 -16.16
C ASP A 190 8.01 10.45 -16.98
N ASN A 191 7.06 11.07 -16.29
CA ASN A 191 5.87 11.69 -16.88
C ASN A 191 6.12 13.13 -17.32
N LYS A 192 7.40 13.53 -17.39
CA LYS A 192 7.82 14.87 -17.79
C LYS A 192 7.72 15.01 -19.32
N GLU A 193 6.74 15.74 -19.77
CA GLU A 193 6.65 16.18 -21.14
C GLU A 193 7.32 17.55 -21.26
N THR A 194 8.44 17.63 -21.98
CA THR A 194 9.15 18.91 -22.16
C THR A 194 8.27 19.88 -22.92
N LEU A 195 8.11 21.07 -22.38
CA LEU A 195 7.41 22.18 -23.04
C LEU A 195 8.37 22.96 -23.93
N ARG A 196 7.81 23.68 -24.88
CA ARG A 196 8.58 24.51 -25.79
C ARG A 196 9.41 25.57 -25.05
N TYR A 197 8.86 26.19 -24.00
CA TYR A 197 9.50 27.08 -23.04
C TYR A 197 8.61 27.30 -21.83
N GLY A 198 9.10 27.90 -20.76
CA GLY A 198 8.38 28.22 -19.53
C GLY A 198 7.51 29.48 -19.65
N GLU A 199 7.45 30.30 -18.59
CA GLU A 199 6.73 31.56 -18.60
C GLU A 199 7.40 32.56 -19.56
N ASN A 200 8.73 32.53 -19.63
CA ASN A 200 9.53 33.33 -20.57
C ASN A 200 10.26 32.40 -21.57
N PRO A 201 10.56 32.92 -22.81
CA PRO A 201 11.14 32.11 -23.88
C PRO A 201 12.49 31.43 -23.56
N GLN A 202 13.28 32.01 -22.63
CA GLN A 202 14.57 31.49 -22.22
C GLN A 202 14.50 30.44 -21.11
N GLN A 203 13.31 30.19 -20.55
CA GLN A 203 13.11 29.23 -19.46
C GLN A 203 12.77 27.86 -20.00
N SER A 204 13.46 26.84 -19.52
CA SER A 204 13.02 25.44 -19.70
C SER A 204 11.82 25.16 -18.82
N ALA A 205 10.90 24.36 -19.32
CA ALA A 205 9.75 23.88 -18.56
C ALA A 205 9.36 22.47 -18.97
N TYR A 206 8.71 21.77 -18.07
CA TYR A 206 8.12 20.47 -18.32
C TYR A 206 6.73 20.39 -17.71
N PHE A 207 5.96 19.49 -18.25
CA PHE A 207 4.59 19.23 -17.86
C PHE A 207 4.49 17.82 -17.31
N VAL A 208 3.85 17.65 -16.14
CA VAL A 208 3.64 16.35 -15.50
C VAL A 208 2.16 16.02 -15.52
N ARG A 209 1.80 14.86 -16.09
CA ARG A 209 0.43 14.36 -16.07
C ARG A 209 0.20 13.54 -14.79
N THR A 210 -0.82 13.88 -14.04
CA THR A 210 -1.28 13.12 -12.88
C THR A 210 -2.45 12.19 -13.24
N SER A 211 -2.72 11.18 -12.41
CA SER A 211 -3.79 10.21 -12.63
C SER A 211 -5.19 10.82 -12.71
N ASP A 212 -5.43 11.95 -12.05
CA ASP A 212 -6.74 12.61 -11.96
C ASP A 212 -7.01 13.61 -13.10
N SER A 213 -6.22 13.57 -14.16
CA SER A 213 -6.27 14.57 -15.23
C SER A 213 -7.38 14.37 -16.28
N LYS A 214 -8.25 13.35 -16.19
CA LYS A 214 -9.22 12.95 -17.24
C LYS A 214 -10.12 14.06 -17.80
N HIS A 215 -10.42 15.08 -17.00
CA HIS A 215 -11.33 16.18 -17.40
C HIS A 215 -10.65 17.56 -17.29
N THR A 216 -9.34 17.59 -17.42
CA THR A 216 -8.51 18.80 -17.35
C THR A 216 -7.70 18.94 -18.63
N ILE A 217 -7.06 20.10 -18.83
CA ILE A 217 -6.11 20.28 -19.93
C ILE A 217 -4.93 19.31 -19.82
N ALA A 218 -4.57 18.93 -18.61
CA ALA A 218 -3.54 17.92 -18.34
C ALA A 218 -3.86 16.54 -18.95
N GLY A 219 -5.13 16.17 -19.01
CA GLY A 219 -5.59 14.92 -19.62
C GLY A 219 -5.86 15.01 -21.12
N ALA A 220 -5.81 16.21 -21.70
CA ALA A 220 -6.11 16.40 -23.11
C ALA A 220 -5.00 15.85 -24.03
N LYS A 221 -5.40 15.36 -25.20
CA LYS A 221 -4.49 14.93 -26.26
C LYS A 221 -4.38 16.05 -27.29
N GLN A 222 -3.16 16.56 -27.50
CA GLN A 222 -2.90 17.47 -28.61
C GLN A 222 -2.95 16.70 -29.93
N LEU A 223 -3.86 17.07 -30.81
CA LEU A 223 -4.06 16.39 -32.09
C LEU A 223 -3.25 17.01 -33.23
N HIS A 224 -2.89 18.30 -33.12
CA HIS A 224 -2.21 19.06 -34.16
C HIS A 224 -1.52 20.29 -33.58
N GLY A 225 -0.58 20.86 -34.33
CA GLY A 225 0.08 22.12 -34.00
C GLY A 225 1.47 21.98 -33.39
N LYS A 226 2.06 23.12 -33.03
CA LYS A 226 3.38 23.18 -32.40
C LYS A 226 3.33 22.71 -30.93
N GLN A 227 4.46 22.25 -30.43
CA GLN A 227 4.62 21.94 -29.02
C GLN A 227 4.18 23.12 -28.13
N LEU A 228 3.39 22.82 -27.10
CA LEU A 228 2.84 23.84 -26.21
C LEU A 228 3.92 24.47 -25.33
N SER A 229 3.71 25.72 -24.95
CA SER A 229 4.47 26.39 -23.90
C SER A 229 3.67 26.38 -22.59
N PHE A 230 4.31 26.74 -21.49
CA PHE A 230 3.66 26.91 -20.19
C PHE A 230 2.43 27.84 -20.30
N ASN A 231 2.57 29.00 -20.97
CA ASN A 231 1.49 29.95 -21.13
C ASN A 231 0.30 29.37 -21.91
N ASN A 232 0.54 28.54 -22.94
CA ASN A 232 -0.54 27.91 -23.67
C ASN A 232 -1.37 26.97 -22.79
N ILE A 233 -0.72 26.20 -21.93
CA ILE A 233 -1.40 25.29 -21.01
C ILE A 233 -2.17 26.07 -19.95
N LYS A 234 -1.57 27.11 -19.34
CA LYS A 234 -2.18 27.97 -18.34
C LYS A 234 -3.45 28.66 -18.88
N ASP A 235 -3.37 29.23 -20.09
CA ASP A 235 -4.49 29.90 -20.72
C ASP A 235 -5.62 28.91 -21.08
N ALA A 236 -5.28 27.76 -21.60
CA ALA A 236 -6.26 26.71 -21.93
C ALA A 236 -6.96 26.17 -20.67
N ASP A 237 -6.25 25.99 -19.56
CA ASP A 237 -6.82 25.53 -18.30
C ASP A 237 -7.75 26.59 -17.68
N ALA A 238 -7.34 27.86 -17.70
CA ALA A 238 -8.17 28.98 -17.25
C ALA A 238 -9.48 29.07 -18.09
N ALA A 239 -9.37 28.94 -19.40
CA ALA A 239 -10.54 28.95 -20.30
C ALA A 239 -11.48 27.77 -20.02
N LEU A 240 -10.96 26.55 -19.89
CA LEU A 240 -11.72 25.37 -19.57
C LEU A 240 -12.42 25.48 -18.20
N SER A 241 -11.71 25.97 -17.20
CA SER A 241 -12.23 26.18 -15.85
C SER A 241 -13.36 27.22 -15.82
N LEU A 242 -13.25 28.26 -16.64
CA LEU A 242 -14.30 29.27 -16.80
C LEU A 242 -15.56 28.68 -17.48
N VAL A 243 -15.38 27.97 -18.58
CA VAL A 243 -16.51 27.39 -19.36
C VAL A 243 -17.28 26.38 -18.54
N LYS A 244 -16.63 25.59 -17.71
CA LYS A 244 -17.27 24.62 -16.81
C LYS A 244 -18.24 25.22 -15.78
N LYS A 245 -18.18 26.53 -15.55
CA LYS A 245 -19.11 27.23 -14.64
C LYS A 245 -20.48 27.53 -15.26
N PHE A 246 -20.67 27.27 -16.55
CA PHE A 246 -21.92 27.56 -17.26
C PHE A 246 -22.60 26.26 -17.66
N ASN A 247 -23.91 26.22 -17.49
CA ASN A 247 -24.75 25.07 -17.88
C ASN A 247 -25.21 25.11 -19.35
N GLU A 248 -25.00 26.24 -20.03
CA GLU A 248 -25.39 26.43 -21.43
C GLU A 248 -24.14 26.74 -22.28
N PRO A 249 -24.15 26.45 -23.59
CA PRO A 249 -23.06 26.81 -24.48
C PRO A 249 -22.75 28.31 -24.42
N LYS A 250 -21.50 28.66 -24.23
CA LYS A 250 -21.03 30.04 -24.20
C LYS A 250 -19.93 30.24 -25.23
N ILE A 251 -19.97 31.37 -25.91
CA ILE A 251 -18.94 31.80 -26.86
C ILE A 251 -18.30 33.06 -26.28
N GLY A 252 -17.00 33.04 -26.14
CA GLY A 252 -16.20 34.18 -25.70
C GLY A 252 -14.87 34.24 -26.45
N ARG A 253 -14.33 35.41 -26.61
CA ARG A 253 -12.97 35.66 -27.14
C ARG A 253 -12.08 36.10 -25.98
N ALA A 254 -11.09 35.25 -25.62
CA ALA A 254 -10.00 35.68 -24.79
C ALA A 254 -8.88 36.28 -25.68
N SER A 255 -8.43 37.49 -25.41
CA SER A 255 -7.26 38.06 -26.06
C SER A 255 -6.13 38.07 -25.03
N CYS A 256 -5.09 37.27 -25.26
CA CYS A 256 -3.82 37.46 -24.58
C CYS A 256 -3.16 38.72 -25.20
N ARG A 257 -3.08 39.81 -24.44
CA ARG A 257 -2.14 40.88 -24.76
C ARG A 257 -0.80 40.44 -24.20
N GLU A 258 0.10 40.03 -25.09
CA GLU A 258 1.52 40.05 -24.77
C GLU A 258 1.92 41.49 -24.44
N ARG A 259 2.45 41.70 -23.24
CA ARG A 259 3.14 42.93 -22.87
C ARG A 259 4.63 42.76 -23.12
#